data_e7a68c2abfdec01e48618351a40240cc
#
_entry.id   e7a68c2abfdec01e48618351a40240cc
#
_cell.length_a   1.000
_cell.length_b   1.000
_cell.length_c   1.000
_cell.angle_alpha   90.00
_cell.angle_beta   90.00
_cell.angle_gamma   90.00
#
_symmetry.space_group_name_H-M   'P 1'
#
loop_
_entity.id
_entity.type
_entity.pdbx_description
1 polymer ?
#
loop_
_entity_poly.entity_id
_entity_poly.type
_entity_poly.pdbx_seq_one_letter_code
_entity_poly.pdbx_strand_id
1 'polypeptide(L)'
;MLTKIINGNVLTPSGWVKDCSVFVQDGKIVEITDANLEVVGAETFDAKGSYVVPGGIETHVHGGGGRDFMEGSEDAFRTAVAAHMQYGTTAIYPTLSSSTIPMIRAAAATTEKLMAEADSPIMGLHLEGHYFNMEMAGGQIPENIKNPDPNEYIPLLEETHCIKRWDAAPELPGAIEFGRYITSKGVLAAVGHTKAEFGDIRAAHDAGYSHATHFYNAMPGFHKRGEYKYEGTVESIYLFDDMTVEVVADGIHVPPTILRLVHKIKGVERTCLITDALACAASDSQVAFDPRVIIEDGVCKLADRSALAGSVATMDRLIRTMVFQAEIPLQDAIRMSAETPAKIMGIYDRKGSLEKGKDADIVMYSKGLEINAVWSMGKLVEGTCKL
;
A
#
# COMPACT_ATOMS: atom_id res chain seq x y z
N MET A 1 10.00 13.98 -25.15
CA MET A 1 11.38 13.44 -25.37
C MET A 1 11.27 11.92 -25.29
N LEU A 2 12.01 11.17 -26.13
CA LEU A 2 12.02 9.72 -26.07
C LEU A 2 13.22 9.27 -25.22
N THR A 3 12.96 8.46 -24.19
CA THR A 3 13.99 7.82 -23.37
C THR A 3 14.05 6.33 -23.70
N LYS A 4 15.25 5.79 -23.85
CA LYS A 4 15.53 4.38 -24.09
C LYS A 4 16.32 3.82 -22.91
N ILE A 5 15.76 2.88 -22.17
CA ILE A 5 16.43 2.13 -21.10
C ILE A 5 16.96 0.81 -21.70
N ILE A 6 18.25 0.53 -21.55
CA ILE A 6 18.91 -0.66 -22.13
C ILE A 6 19.61 -1.50 -21.07
N ASN A 7 20.04 -2.71 -21.45
CA ASN A 7 20.85 -3.62 -20.62
C ASN A 7 20.21 -3.95 -19.27
N GLY A 8 18.89 -3.97 -19.18
CA GLY A 8 18.15 -4.34 -17.98
C GLY A 8 17.59 -5.77 -18.02
N ASN A 9 17.38 -6.34 -16.83
CA ASN A 9 16.52 -7.52 -16.66
C ASN A 9 15.10 -7.01 -16.38
N VAL A 10 14.24 -6.99 -17.38
CA VAL A 10 12.92 -6.37 -17.34
C VAL A 10 11.87 -7.37 -16.88
N LEU A 11 11.09 -7.03 -15.85
CA LEU A 11 9.93 -7.83 -15.45
C LEU A 11 8.69 -7.37 -16.21
N THR A 12 8.23 -8.20 -17.13
CA THR A 12 6.97 -8.05 -17.87
C THR A 12 5.88 -8.94 -17.25
N PRO A 13 4.60 -8.80 -17.62
CA PRO A 13 3.55 -9.73 -17.21
C PRO A 13 3.83 -11.19 -17.54
N SER A 14 4.56 -11.45 -18.65
CA SER A 14 4.96 -12.81 -19.04
C SER A 14 6.19 -13.34 -18.28
N GLY A 15 6.82 -12.54 -17.43
CA GLY A 15 8.01 -12.89 -16.68
C GLY A 15 9.23 -12.07 -17.06
N TRP A 16 10.41 -12.55 -16.66
CA TRP A 16 11.68 -11.86 -16.87
C TRP A 16 12.16 -11.93 -18.34
N VAL A 17 12.47 -10.76 -18.91
CA VAL A 17 13.12 -10.64 -20.22
C VAL A 17 14.50 -10.00 -20.01
N LYS A 18 15.56 -10.68 -20.50
CA LYS A 18 16.95 -10.20 -20.41
C LYS A 18 17.31 -9.39 -21.65
N ASP A 19 18.30 -8.51 -21.48
CA ASP A 19 18.87 -7.70 -22.56
C ASP A 19 17.80 -6.93 -23.36
N CYS A 20 16.74 -6.53 -22.67
CA CYS A 20 15.58 -5.86 -23.22
C CYS A 20 15.76 -4.34 -23.16
N SER A 21 15.14 -3.66 -24.12
CA SER A 21 15.01 -2.20 -24.13
C SER A 21 13.58 -1.77 -23.81
N VAL A 22 13.45 -0.78 -22.92
CA VAL A 22 12.17 -0.13 -22.59
C VAL A 22 12.21 1.28 -23.16
N PHE A 23 11.23 1.62 -24.00
CA PHE A 23 11.10 2.95 -24.59
C PHE A 23 9.98 3.72 -23.87
N VAL A 24 10.30 4.93 -23.44
CA VAL A 24 9.41 5.82 -22.70
C VAL A 24 9.26 7.13 -23.45
N GLN A 25 8.02 7.56 -23.67
CA GLN A 25 7.72 8.86 -24.26
C GLN A 25 6.46 9.44 -23.63
N ASP A 26 6.49 10.72 -23.32
CA ASP A 26 5.35 11.50 -22.78
C ASP A 26 4.70 10.81 -21.57
N GLY A 27 5.55 10.29 -20.66
CA GLY A 27 5.12 9.63 -19.43
C GLY A 27 4.64 8.18 -19.58
N LYS A 28 4.67 7.61 -20.80
CA LYS A 28 4.15 6.29 -21.12
C LYS A 28 5.24 5.36 -21.63
N ILE A 29 5.06 4.06 -21.36
CA ILE A 29 5.81 3.00 -22.03
C ILE A 29 5.27 2.87 -23.45
N VAL A 30 6.11 3.12 -24.45
CA VAL A 30 5.70 3.03 -25.86
C VAL A 30 6.11 1.73 -26.52
N GLU A 31 7.20 1.09 -26.04
CA GLU A 31 7.62 -0.21 -26.54
C GLU A 31 8.53 -0.92 -25.51
N ILE A 32 8.46 -2.25 -25.50
CA ILE A 32 9.38 -3.14 -24.78
C ILE A 32 9.83 -4.21 -25.76
N THR A 33 11.12 -4.33 -26.02
CA THR A 33 11.64 -5.24 -27.03
C THR A 33 13.05 -5.74 -26.70
N ASP A 34 13.35 -6.97 -27.11
CA ASP A 34 14.69 -7.54 -27.10
C ASP A 34 15.52 -7.16 -28.34
N ALA A 35 14.89 -6.52 -29.33
CA ALA A 35 15.59 -6.00 -30.49
C ALA A 35 16.46 -4.78 -30.10
N ASN A 36 17.72 -4.77 -30.60
CA ASN A 36 18.59 -3.62 -30.46
C ASN A 36 18.18 -2.54 -31.46
N LEU A 37 17.14 -1.79 -31.13
CA LEU A 37 16.61 -0.70 -31.93
C LEU A 37 17.40 0.58 -31.63
N GLU A 38 18.05 1.14 -32.65
CA GLU A 38 18.62 2.47 -32.58
C GLU A 38 17.56 3.50 -33.01
N VAL A 39 17.27 4.47 -32.13
CA VAL A 39 16.35 5.54 -32.41
C VAL A 39 17.08 6.87 -32.30
N VAL A 40 17.15 7.58 -33.44
CA VAL A 40 17.84 8.89 -33.51
C VAL A 40 17.14 9.89 -32.57
N GLY A 41 17.91 10.53 -31.70
CA GLY A 41 17.42 11.55 -30.76
C GLY A 41 16.81 10.98 -29.47
N ALA A 42 16.86 9.66 -29.26
CA ALA A 42 16.50 9.08 -27.96
C ALA A 42 17.62 9.30 -26.93
N GLU A 43 17.25 9.75 -25.74
CA GLU A 43 18.12 9.74 -24.58
C GLU A 43 18.26 8.29 -24.08
N THR A 44 19.51 7.80 -24.02
CA THR A 44 19.76 6.39 -23.62
C THR A 44 20.22 6.34 -22.18
N PHE A 45 19.57 5.48 -21.42
CA PHE A 45 19.88 5.17 -20.03
C PHE A 45 20.30 3.68 -19.92
N ASP A 46 21.53 3.44 -19.47
CA ASP A 46 22.08 2.06 -19.32
C ASP A 46 21.76 1.52 -17.93
N ALA A 47 20.92 0.50 -17.85
CA ALA A 47 20.56 -0.15 -16.60
C ALA A 47 21.66 -1.04 -16.01
N LYS A 48 22.79 -1.27 -16.75
CA LYS A 48 23.98 -2.01 -16.29
C LYS A 48 23.64 -3.35 -15.63
N GLY A 49 22.67 -4.09 -16.18
CA GLY A 49 22.23 -5.38 -15.69
C GLY A 49 21.33 -5.35 -14.45
N SER A 50 20.82 -4.16 -14.07
CA SER A 50 19.83 -4.01 -13.00
C SER A 50 18.53 -4.76 -13.30
N TYR A 51 17.78 -5.09 -12.26
CA TYR A 51 16.38 -5.45 -12.41
C TYR A 51 15.58 -4.20 -12.73
N VAL A 52 14.80 -4.22 -13.81
CA VAL A 52 13.92 -3.15 -14.25
C VAL A 52 12.49 -3.63 -14.05
N VAL A 53 11.79 -3.04 -13.09
CA VAL A 53 10.50 -3.54 -12.61
C VAL A 53 9.48 -2.41 -12.51
N PRO A 54 8.17 -2.72 -12.46
CA PRO A 54 7.16 -1.69 -12.21
C PRO A 54 7.36 -1.06 -10.83
N GLY A 55 7.03 0.22 -10.72
CA GLY A 55 7.05 0.95 -9.46
C GLY A 55 6.01 0.44 -8.48
N GLY A 56 6.33 0.51 -7.19
CA GLY A 56 5.45 0.08 -6.11
C GLY A 56 4.21 0.96 -5.99
N ILE A 57 3.10 0.35 -5.58
CA ILE A 57 1.83 1.01 -5.30
C ILE A 57 1.53 0.85 -3.81
N GLU A 58 1.56 1.97 -3.10
CA GLU A 58 1.34 2.01 -1.66
C GLU A 58 -0.13 2.28 -1.37
N THR A 59 -0.83 1.30 -0.82
CA THR A 59 -2.27 1.38 -0.53
C THR A 59 -2.58 1.69 0.93
N HIS A 60 -1.55 1.71 1.81
CA HIS A 60 -1.70 1.95 3.24
C HIS A 60 -0.42 2.57 3.82
N VAL A 61 -0.45 3.88 4.05
CA VAL A 61 0.69 4.67 4.52
C VAL A 61 0.23 5.98 5.15
N HIS A 62 0.69 6.27 6.36
CA HIS A 62 0.25 7.44 7.15
C HIS A 62 1.13 8.67 6.96
N GLY A 63 2.40 8.47 6.58
CA GLY A 63 3.32 9.58 6.40
C GLY A 63 4.71 9.14 5.98
N GLY A 64 5.63 10.10 5.93
CA GLY A 64 7.04 9.90 5.58
C GLY A 64 7.78 11.23 5.53
N GLY A 65 9.12 11.19 5.53
CA GLY A 65 9.92 12.40 5.42
C GLY A 65 9.72 13.41 6.56
N GLY A 66 9.22 12.96 7.71
CA GLY A 66 8.93 13.81 8.87
C GLY A 66 7.53 14.42 8.87
N ARG A 67 6.65 14.06 7.92
CA ARG A 67 5.30 14.64 7.78
C ARG A 67 4.24 13.54 7.77
N ASP A 68 3.06 13.87 8.26
CA ASP A 68 1.90 12.96 8.39
C ASP A 68 0.72 13.47 7.57
N PHE A 69 -0.05 12.55 6.94
CA PHE A 69 -1.22 12.93 6.16
C PHE A 69 -2.37 13.46 7.02
N MET A 70 -2.38 13.15 8.34
CA MET A 70 -3.29 13.74 9.30
C MET A 70 -3.14 15.26 9.45
N GLU A 71 -2.01 15.84 9.03
CA GLU A 71 -1.81 17.29 8.98
C GLU A 71 -2.73 17.99 7.98
N GLY A 72 -3.22 17.27 6.96
CA GLY A 72 -4.17 17.75 5.96
C GLY A 72 -3.62 18.82 5.01
N SER A 73 -2.36 19.21 5.12
CA SER A 73 -1.75 20.28 4.32
C SER A 73 -1.06 19.76 3.06
N GLU A 74 -1.06 20.56 1.98
CA GLU A 74 -0.37 20.21 0.75
C GLU A 74 1.13 19.94 0.95
N ASP A 75 1.77 20.73 1.80
CA ASP A 75 3.19 20.57 2.11
C ASP A 75 3.48 19.23 2.77
N ALA A 76 2.65 18.79 3.72
CA ALA A 76 2.78 17.49 4.35
C ALA A 76 2.60 16.34 3.34
N PHE A 77 1.57 16.43 2.49
CA PHE A 77 1.32 15.43 1.46
C PHE A 77 2.48 15.33 0.46
N ARG A 78 2.94 16.47 -0.08
CA ARG A 78 4.07 16.49 -1.04
C ARG A 78 5.35 15.94 -0.42
N THR A 79 5.64 16.31 0.82
CA THR A 79 6.85 15.85 1.51
C THR A 79 6.80 14.33 1.76
N ALA A 80 5.69 13.82 2.29
CA ALA A 80 5.55 12.39 2.56
C ALA A 80 5.59 11.56 1.27
N VAL A 81 4.87 12.00 0.23
CA VAL A 81 4.87 11.34 -1.08
C VAL A 81 6.27 11.32 -1.69
N ALA A 82 6.97 12.47 -1.72
CA ALA A 82 8.33 12.55 -2.27
C ALA A 82 9.31 11.65 -1.51
N ALA A 83 9.16 11.53 -0.18
CA ALA A 83 9.97 10.64 0.62
C ALA A 83 9.79 9.17 0.20
N HIS A 84 8.56 8.69 0.03
CA HIS A 84 8.30 7.31 -0.43
C HIS A 84 8.75 7.05 -1.86
N MET A 85 8.68 8.06 -2.74
CA MET A 85 9.16 7.92 -4.12
C MET A 85 10.66 7.61 -4.20
N GLN A 86 11.48 8.10 -3.25
CA GLN A 86 12.91 7.77 -3.16
C GLN A 86 13.15 6.27 -2.96
N TYR A 87 12.16 5.55 -2.45
CA TYR A 87 12.25 4.12 -2.11
C TYR A 87 11.39 3.23 -3.00
N GLY A 88 11.04 3.73 -4.21
CA GLY A 88 10.43 2.92 -5.26
C GLY A 88 8.91 2.91 -5.30
N THR A 89 8.23 3.70 -4.46
CA THR A 89 6.78 3.92 -4.58
C THR A 89 6.50 4.94 -5.69
N THR A 90 5.66 4.60 -6.66
CA THR A 90 5.28 5.50 -7.78
C THR A 90 3.79 5.79 -7.86
N ALA A 91 3.00 5.13 -7.02
CA ALA A 91 1.59 5.45 -6.81
C ALA A 91 1.26 5.26 -5.32
N ILE A 92 0.44 6.14 -4.76
CA ILE A 92 0.21 6.20 -3.33
C ILE A 92 -1.23 6.59 -3.00
N TYR A 93 -1.76 5.96 -1.96
CA TYR A 93 -3.03 6.30 -1.33
C TYR A 93 -2.74 6.82 0.08
N PRO A 94 -2.60 8.15 0.28
CA PRO A 94 -2.49 8.73 1.62
C PRO A 94 -3.54 8.16 2.56
N THR A 95 -3.11 7.74 3.76
CA THR A 95 -3.96 7.08 4.73
C THR A 95 -4.17 7.96 5.96
N LEU A 96 -5.41 8.12 6.38
CA LEU A 96 -5.74 8.73 7.66
C LEU A 96 -6.06 7.62 8.67
N SER A 97 -5.43 7.67 9.82
CA SER A 97 -5.86 6.91 11.00
C SER A 97 -7.23 7.40 11.48
N SER A 98 -7.81 6.76 12.49
CA SER A 98 -9.08 7.17 13.08
C SER A 98 -9.14 8.68 13.34
N SER A 99 -9.93 9.38 12.54
CA SER A 99 -9.97 10.84 12.42
C SER A 99 -11.35 11.40 12.67
N THR A 100 -11.43 12.70 12.94
CA THR A 100 -12.70 13.42 12.96
C THR A 100 -13.16 13.77 11.54
N ILE A 101 -14.44 13.93 11.33
CA ILE A 101 -15.00 14.31 10.02
C ILE A 101 -14.39 15.61 9.46
N PRO A 102 -14.15 16.68 10.25
CA PRO A 102 -13.43 17.85 9.74
C PRO A 102 -12.01 17.56 9.24
N MET A 103 -11.24 16.68 9.91
CA MET A 103 -9.91 16.28 9.46
C MET A 103 -9.99 15.51 8.14
N ILE A 104 -10.92 14.58 8.02
CA ILE A 104 -11.13 13.82 6.78
C ILE A 104 -11.47 14.78 5.63
N ARG A 105 -12.37 15.76 5.84
CA ARG A 105 -12.71 16.76 4.81
C ARG A 105 -11.50 17.59 4.38
N ALA A 106 -10.65 18.01 5.31
CA ALA A 106 -9.43 18.76 5.01
C ALA A 106 -8.45 17.93 4.16
N ALA A 107 -8.21 16.69 4.55
CA ALA A 107 -7.34 15.79 3.80
C ALA A 107 -7.93 15.41 2.44
N ALA A 108 -9.25 15.22 2.34
CA ALA A 108 -9.93 14.94 1.07
C ALA A 108 -9.78 16.11 0.09
N ALA A 109 -9.99 17.35 0.55
CA ALA A 109 -9.80 18.54 -0.28
C ALA A 109 -8.36 18.66 -0.80
N THR A 110 -7.36 18.39 0.05
CA THR A 110 -5.96 18.36 -0.34
C THR A 110 -5.68 17.24 -1.34
N THR A 111 -6.22 16.04 -1.09
CA THR A 111 -6.09 14.89 -1.99
C THR A 111 -6.66 15.21 -3.38
N GLU A 112 -7.88 15.72 -3.47
CA GLU A 112 -8.52 16.05 -4.75
C GLU A 112 -7.72 17.11 -5.53
N LYS A 113 -7.22 18.14 -4.83
CA LYS A 113 -6.37 19.16 -5.46
C LYS A 113 -5.10 18.55 -6.04
N LEU A 114 -4.39 17.72 -5.27
CA LEU A 114 -3.13 17.12 -5.71
C LEU A 114 -3.33 16.04 -6.78
N MET A 115 -4.41 15.26 -6.71
CA MET A 115 -4.77 14.28 -7.74
C MET A 115 -5.05 14.90 -9.11
N ALA A 116 -5.51 16.16 -9.15
CA ALA A 116 -5.79 16.87 -10.38
C ALA A 116 -4.53 17.31 -11.14
N GLU A 117 -3.35 17.22 -10.53
CA GLU A 117 -2.08 17.54 -11.19
C GLU A 117 -1.69 16.44 -12.18
N ALA A 118 -1.18 16.81 -13.34
CA ALA A 118 -0.92 15.90 -14.45
C ALA A 118 0.03 14.74 -14.11
N ASP A 119 0.99 14.97 -13.22
CA ASP A 119 2.03 14.03 -12.83
C ASP A 119 1.89 13.57 -11.38
N SER A 120 0.67 13.60 -10.84
CA SER A 120 0.42 13.20 -9.45
C SER A 120 0.56 11.69 -9.26
N PRO A 121 1.38 11.24 -8.31
CA PRO A 121 1.40 9.84 -7.89
C PRO A 121 0.27 9.48 -6.93
N ILE A 122 -0.52 10.47 -6.44
CA ILE A 122 -1.65 10.24 -5.53
C ILE A 122 -2.83 9.70 -6.32
N MET A 123 -3.34 8.53 -5.91
CA MET A 123 -4.41 7.82 -6.63
C MET A 123 -5.75 7.86 -5.91
N GLY A 124 -5.80 8.40 -4.70
CA GLY A 124 -7.00 8.49 -3.87
C GLY A 124 -6.63 8.66 -2.41
N LEU A 125 -7.63 8.63 -1.55
CA LEU A 125 -7.51 8.67 -0.09
C LEU A 125 -7.95 7.33 0.49
N HIS A 126 -7.21 6.81 1.45
CA HIS A 126 -7.56 5.68 2.28
C HIS A 126 -7.97 6.17 3.67
N LEU A 127 -9.11 5.71 4.17
CA LEU A 127 -9.55 5.93 5.54
C LEU A 127 -9.39 4.63 6.33
N GLU A 128 -8.38 4.58 7.18
CA GLU A 128 -8.18 3.51 8.13
C GLU A 128 -9.00 3.79 9.40
N GLY A 129 -10.24 3.36 9.37
CA GLY A 129 -11.22 3.61 10.42
C GLY A 129 -11.99 4.92 10.17
N HIS A 130 -12.61 5.40 11.09
CA HIS A 130 -12.70 5.31 12.57
C HIS A 130 -13.75 4.28 13.10
N TYR A 131 -14.34 3.47 12.25
CA TYR A 131 -15.36 2.47 12.57
C TYR A 131 -14.72 1.15 12.99
N PHE A 132 -14.03 1.15 14.14
CA PHE A 132 -13.21 0.05 14.62
C PHE A 132 -13.68 -0.50 15.97
N ASN A 133 -13.29 -1.73 16.29
CA ASN A 133 -13.52 -2.30 17.60
C ASN A 133 -12.50 -1.72 18.60
N MET A 134 -13.00 -1.10 19.67
CA MET A 134 -12.16 -0.47 20.70
C MET A 134 -11.15 -1.42 21.33
N GLU A 135 -11.50 -2.71 21.49
CA GLU A 135 -10.58 -3.71 22.05
C GLU A 135 -9.42 -4.04 21.09
N MET A 136 -9.55 -3.65 19.81
CA MET A 136 -8.54 -3.86 18.77
C MET A 136 -7.98 -2.52 18.25
N ALA A 137 -8.05 -1.46 19.08
CA ALA A 137 -7.59 -0.12 18.70
C ALA A 137 -6.14 -0.08 18.22
N GLY A 138 -5.23 -0.87 18.82
CA GLY A 138 -3.82 -0.82 18.46
C GLY A 138 -3.25 0.59 18.57
N GLY A 139 -2.63 1.10 17.50
CA GLY A 139 -2.10 2.47 17.40
C GLY A 139 -3.15 3.55 17.15
N GLN A 140 -4.42 3.20 16.89
CA GLN A 140 -5.47 4.17 16.58
C GLN A 140 -5.74 5.14 17.72
N ILE A 141 -6.34 6.30 17.42
CA ILE A 141 -6.72 7.32 18.40
C ILE A 141 -8.07 6.92 19.04
N PRO A 142 -8.08 6.46 20.30
CA PRO A 142 -9.29 5.84 20.88
C PRO A 142 -10.51 6.77 20.93
N GLU A 143 -10.28 8.08 21.11
CA GLU A 143 -11.33 9.09 21.20
C GLU A 143 -12.14 9.24 19.91
N ASN A 144 -11.57 8.81 18.79
CA ASN A 144 -12.22 8.88 17.48
C ASN A 144 -12.91 7.56 17.08
N ILE A 145 -12.64 6.45 17.79
CA ILE A 145 -13.23 5.14 17.47
C ILE A 145 -14.73 5.13 17.82
N LYS A 146 -15.54 4.65 16.90
CA LYS A 146 -17.00 4.55 17.06
C LYS A 146 -17.63 3.55 16.09
N ASN A 147 -18.92 3.32 16.23
CA ASN A 147 -19.70 2.56 15.27
C ASN A 147 -19.97 3.36 13.99
N PRO A 148 -20.20 2.71 12.84
CA PRO A 148 -20.62 3.36 11.61
C PRO A 148 -21.88 4.22 11.79
N ASP A 149 -21.83 5.48 11.34
CA ASP A 149 -22.96 6.42 11.37
C ASP A 149 -23.30 6.88 9.94
N PRO A 150 -24.50 6.55 9.42
CA PRO A 150 -24.91 6.97 8.09
C PRO A 150 -25.02 8.49 7.93
N ASN A 151 -25.21 9.24 9.03
CA ASN A 151 -25.22 10.71 8.99
C ASN A 151 -23.81 11.29 8.78
N GLU A 152 -22.76 10.48 8.86
CA GLU A 152 -21.37 10.89 8.60
C GLU A 152 -20.87 10.38 7.26
N TYR A 153 -20.92 9.05 7.03
CA TYR A 153 -20.30 8.48 5.83
C TYR A 153 -21.09 8.77 4.55
N ILE A 154 -22.42 8.91 4.61
CA ILE A 154 -23.23 9.24 3.44
C ILE A 154 -22.91 10.64 2.90
N PRO A 155 -23.03 11.73 3.69
CA PRO A 155 -22.68 13.05 3.22
C PRO A 155 -21.22 13.16 2.77
N LEU A 156 -20.29 12.53 3.49
CA LEU A 156 -18.87 12.58 3.16
C LEU A 156 -18.59 12.00 1.76
N LEU A 157 -19.20 10.85 1.42
CA LEU A 157 -19.03 10.22 0.10
C LEU A 157 -19.85 10.89 -1.02
N GLU A 158 -20.79 11.76 -0.67
CA GLU A 158 -21.48 12.62 -1.63
C GLU A 158 -20.69 13.92 -1.89
N GLU A 159 -19.91 14.38 -0.92
CA GLU A 159 -19.10 15.60 -1.02
C GLU A 159 -17.77 15.38 -1.75
N THR A 160 -17.17 14.17 -1.69
CA THR A 160 -15.86 13.89 -2.26
C THR A 160 -15.82 12.57 -3.00
N HIS A 161 -15.00 12.52 -4.05
CA HIS A 161 -14.78 11.31 -4.88
C HIS A 161 -13.37 10.72 -4.73
N CYS A 162 -12.52 11.32 -3.90
CA CYS A 162 -11.15 10.85 -3.71
C CYS A 162 -11.02 9.68 -2.74
N ILE A 163 -12.00 9.41 -1.88
CA ILE A 163 -11.98 8.25 -0.98
C ILE A 163 -12.13 6.98 -1.83
N LYS A 164 -11.08 6.14 -1.84
CA LYS A 164 -11.02 4.93 -2.65
C LYS A 164 -11.05 3.66 -1.82
N ARG A 165 -10.73 3.77 -0.55
CA ARG A 165 -10.75 2.66 0.40
C ARG A 165 -11.18 3.15 1.78
N TRP A 166 -11.95 2.32 2.49
CA TRP A 166 -12.37 2.58 3.86
C TRP A 166 -12.44 1.29 4.66
N ASP A 167 -11.73 1.25 5.78
CA ASP A 167 -11.60 0.08 6.63
C ASP A 167 -12.58 0.15 7.80
N ALA A 168 -13.15 -0.99 8.18
CA ALA A 168 -14.05 -1.09 9.32
C ALA A 168 -14.03 -2.48 9.97
N ALA A 169 -14.45 -2.54 11.23
CA ALA A 169 -14.70 -3.78 11.97
C ALA A 169 -16.12 -4.27 11.67
N PRO A 170 -16.29 -5.39 10.96
CA PRO A 170 -17.59 -5.79 10.42
C PRO A 170 -18.57 -6.31 11.47
N GLU A 171 -18.11 -6.68 12.66
CA GLU A 171 -18.95 -7.11 13.78
C GLU A 171 -19.68 -5.96 14.48
N LEU A 172 -19.33 -4.70 14.17
CA LEU A 172 -19.95 -3.54 14.79
C LEU A 172 -21.38 -3.30 14.27
N PRO A 173 -22.27 -2.78 15.13
CA PRO A 173 -23.60 -2.36 14.70
C PRO A 173 -23.51 -1.36 13.54
N GLY A 174 -24.23 -1.62 12.45
CA GLY A 174 -24.25 -0.78 11.24
C GLY A 174 -23.12 -1.02 10.25
N ALA A 175 -22.14 -1.89 10.56
CA ALA A 175 -21.00 -2.12 9.69
C ALA A 175 -21.36 -2.86 8.38
N ILE A 176 -22.36 -3.71 8.40
CA ILE A 176 -22.83 -4.42 7.22
C ILE A 176 -23.52 -3.45 6.24
N GLU A 177 -24.36 -2.57 6.74
CA GLU A 177 -25.02 -1.51 5.95
C GLU A 177 -23.99 -0.53 5.39
N PHE A 178 -23.00 -0.15 6.21
CA PHE A 178 -21.87 0.68 5.80
C PHE A 178 -21.12 0.03 4.63
N GLY A 179 -20.73 -1.24 4.75
CA GLY A 179 -20.01 -1.96 3.69
C GLY A 179 -20.79 -1.98 2.36
N ARG A 180 -22.09 -2.30 2.41
CA ARG A 180 -22.97 -2.26 1.22
C ARG A 180 -23.03 -0.87 0.59
N TYR A 181 -23.12 0.16 1.41
CA TYR A 181 -23.19 1.51 0.90
C TYR A 181 -21.90 1.95 0.22
N ILE A 182 -20.75 1.81 0.90
CA ILE A 182 -19.48 2.30 0.34
C ILE A 182 -19.07 1.52 -0.92
N THR A 183 -19.32 0.21 -0.96
CA THR A 183 -19.05 -0.61 -2.16
C THR A 183 -19.95 -0.23 -3.32
N SER A 184 -21.21 0.16 -3.06
CA SER A 184 -22.11 0.69 -4.11
C SER A 184 -21.62 2.03 -4.70
N LYS A 185 -20.74 2.74 -3.99
CA LYS A 185 -20.07 3.97 -4.46
C LYS A 185 -18.71 3.72 -5.10
N GLY A 186 -18.30 2.46 -5.24
CA GLY A 186 -17.00 2.07 -5.80
C GLY A 186 -15.83 2.28 -4.85
N VAL A 187 -16.07 2.33 -3.55
CA VAL A 187 -15.05 2.39 -2.50
C VAL A 187 -14.75 0.97 -2.01
N LEU A 188 -13.48 0.60 -1.94
CA LEU A 188 -13.04 -0.68 -1.41
C LEU A 188 -13.34 -0.75 0.09
N ALA A 189 -14.19 -1.69 0.49
CA ALA A 189 -14.44 -1.99 1.90
C ALA A 189 -13.44 -3.02 2.39
N ALA A 190 -12.70 -2.71 3.46
CA ALA A 190 -11.74 -3.62 4.05
C ALA A 190 -12.03 -3.91 5.53
N VAL A 191 -11.67 -5.13 5.95
CA VAL A 191 -11.79 -5.60 7.33
C VAL A 191 -10.52 -5.25 8.10
N GLY A 192 -10.63 -4.47 9.16
CA GLY A 192 -9.50 -4.11 10.01
C GLY A 192 -9.90 -3.79 11.45
N HIS A 193 -8.95 -3.84 12.38
CA HIS A 193 -9.14 -3.53 13.81
C HIS A 193 -10.40 -4.17 14.40
N THR A 194 -10.49 -5.48 14.31
CA THR A 194 -11.72 -6.26 14.44
C THR A 194 -11.54 -7.47 15.36
N LYS A 195 -12.63 -7.90 15.98
CA LYS A 195 -12.75 -9.20 16.65
C LYS A 195 -13.66 -10.17 15.90
N ALA A 196 -13.94 -9.88 14.63
CA ALA A 196 -14.84 -10.68 13.80
C ALA A 196 -14.43 -12.15 13.74
N GLU A 197 -15.41 -13.02 13.84
CA GLU A 197 -15.31 -14.46 13.65
C GLU A 197 -15.88 -14.85 12.28
N PHE A 198 -15.89 -16.13 11.95
CA PHE A 198 -16.31 -16.60 10.62
C PHE A 198 -17.71 -16.12 10.21
N GLY A 199 -18.66 -16.08 11.16
CA GLY A 199 -20.02 -15.59 10.87
C GLY A 199 -20.05 -14.12 10.45
N ASP A 200 -19.26 -13.29 11.13
CA ASP A 200 -19.14 -11.86 10.84
C ASP A 200 -18.43 -11.61 9.51
N ILE A 201 -17.31 -12.33 9.27
CA ILE A 201 -16.57 -12.24 8.01
C ILE A 201 -17.43 -12.68 6.83
N ARG A 202 -18.22 -13.73 6.96
CA ARG A 202 -19.17 -14.15 5.91
C ARG A 202 -20.21 -13.06 5.63
N ALA A 203 -20.81 -12.48 6.67
CA ALA A 203 -21.77 -11.40 6.51
C ALA A 203 -21.13 -10.14 5.86
N ALA A 204 -19.88 -9.84 6.24
CA ALA A 204 -19.09 -8.75 5.64
C ALA A 204 -18.82 -9.03 4.15
N HIS A 205 -18.36 -10.23 3.80
CA HIS A 205 -18.12 -10.65 2.41
C HIS A 205 -19.40 -10.50 1.57
N ASP A 206 -20.53 -11.00 2.07
CA ASP A 206 -21.85 -10.85 1.41
C ASP A 206 -22.29 -9.38 1.28
N ALA A 207 -21.73 -8.49 2.10
CA ALA A 207 -21.96 -7.04 2.06
C ALA A 207 -20.94 -6.28 1.19
N GLY A 208 -19.97 -6.97 0.59
CA GLY A 208 -19.00 -6.40 -0.34
C GLY A 208 -17.62 -6.08 0.26
N TYR A 209 -17.36 -6.43 1.53
CA TYR A 209 -15.98 -6.41 2.04
C TYR A 209 -15.15 -7.45 1.29
N SER A 210 -14.05 -7.02 0.68
CA SER A 210 -13.25 -7.89 -0.18
C SER A 210 -11.76 -7.85 0.13
N HIS A 211 -11.36 -7.11 1.17
CA HIS A 211 -9.97 -6.91 1.56
C HIS A 211 -9.77 -6.99 3.06
N ALA A 212 -8.57 -7.38 3.51
CA ALA A 212 -8.20 -7.38 4.92
C ALA A 212 -6.97 -6.50 5.14
N THR A 213 -7.14 -5.53 6.00
CA THR A 213 -6.16 -4.51 6.38
C THR A 213 -5.06 -5.12 7.23
N HIS A 214 -3.78 -4.77 6.95
CA HIS A 214 -2.56 -5.21 7.67
C HIS A 214 -2.71 -6.59 8.34
N PHE A 215 -3.06 -7.58 7.51
CA PHE A 215 -3.42 -8.94 7.90
C PHE A 215 -2.50 -9.52 8.96
N TYR A 216 -3.04 -10.14 9.99
CA TYR A 216 -2.45 -10.56 11.26
C TYR A 216 -2.31 -9.47 12.32
N ASN A 217 -2.42 -8.19 12.01
CA ASN A 217 -2.34 -7.12 12.99
C ASN A 217 -3.72 -6.61 13.36
N ALA A 218 -3.93 -6.30 14.63
CA ALA A 218 -5.19 -5.83 15.20
C ALA A 218 -6.41 -6.70 14.84
N MET A 219 -6.19 -8.03 14.78
CA MET A 219 -7.23 -9.04 14.55
C MET A 219 -6.85 -10.37 15.22
N PRO A 220 -7.82 -11.14 15.75
CA PRO A 220 -7.51 -12.41 16.40
C PRO A 220 -7.22 -13.51 15.36
N GLY A 221 -6.25 -14.36 15.70
CA GLY A 221 -6.10 -15.67 15.10
C GLY A 221 -6.76 -16.75 15.94
N PHE A 222 -6.50 -18.02 15.60
CA PHE A 222 -6.97 -19.18 16.34
C PHE A 222 -6.65 -19.09 17.84
N HIS A 223 -7.68 -19.20 18.68
CA HIS A 223 -7.56 -18.94 20.10
C HIS A 223 -8.43 -19.87 20.95
N LYS A 224 -8.30 -19.74 22.28
CA LYS A 224 -9.09 -20.48 23.26
C LYS A 224 -10.01 -19.55 24.05
N ARG A 225 -11.24 -20.03 24.33
CA ARG A 225 -12.15 -19.47 25.34
C ARG A 225 -12.53 -20.60 26.28
N GLY A 226 -12.00 -20.57 27.51
CA GLY A 226 -12.05 -21.70 28.41
C GLY A 226 -11.30 -22.89 27.83
N GLU A 227 -11.96 -24.07 27.79
CA GLU A 227 -11.42 -25.30 27.21
C GLU A 227 -11.64 -25.42 25.70
N TYR A 228 -12.53 -24.65 25.12
CA TYR A 228 -12.91 -24.70 23.71
C TYR A 228 -11.97 -23.86 22.83
N LYS A 229 -11.90 -24.26 21.56
CA LYS A 229 -11.09 -23.58 20.54
C LYS A 229 -12.00 -22.90 19.53
N TYR A 230 -11.56 -21.73 19.07
CA TYR A 230 -12.28 -20.90 18.12
C TYR A 230 -11.34 -20.40 17.04
N GLU A 231 -11.88 -20.27 15.85
CA GLU A 231 -11.23 -19.51 14.77
C GLU A 231 -11.25 -18.02 15.11
N GLY A 232 -10.29 -17.29 14.56
CA GLY A 232 -10.31 -15.84 14.56
C GLY A 232 -10.58 -15.27 13.18
N THR A 233 -10.40 -13.97 13.06
CA THR A 233 -10.51 -13.24 11.79
C THR A 233 -9.53 -13.79 10.75
N VAL A 234 -8.30 -14.13 11.18
CA VAL A 234 -7.25 -14.62 10.29
C VAL A 234 -7.66 -15.90 9.57
N GLU A 235 -8.09 -16.93 10.30
CA GLU A 235 -8.52 -18.19 9.72
C GLU A 235 -9.77 -18.01 8.86
N SER A 236 -10.69 -17.16 9.33
CA SER A 236 -11.92 -16.87 8.60
C SER A 236 -11.64 -16.27 7.22
N ILE A 237 -10.74 -15.28 7.12
CA ILE A 237 -10.36 -14.65 5.85
C ILE A 237 -9.66 -15.63 4.92
N TYR A 238 -8.88 -16.58 5.43
CA TYR A 238 -8.26 -17.61 4.60
C TYR A 238 -9.27 -18.50 3.86
N LEU A 239 -10.48 -18.65 4.38
CA LEU A 239 -11.53 -19.49 3.78
C LEU A 239 -12.26 -18.83 2.61
N PHE A 240 -12.07 -17.52 2.38
CA PHE A 240 -12.62 -16.80 1.23
C PHE A 240 -11.55 -16.63 0.16
N ASP A 241 -11.65 -17.39 -0.92
CA ASP A 241 -10.65 -17.40 -1.99
C ASP A 241 -10.55 -16.08 -2.76
N ASP A 242 -11.61 -15.30 -2.79
CA ASP A 242 -11.69 -14.00 -3.47
C ASP A 242 -11.36 -12.80 -2.57
N MET A 243 -11.29 -12.98 -1.25
CA MET A 243 -10.79 -11.93 -0.36
C MET A 243 -9.28 -11.77 -0.49
N THR A 244 -8.86 -10.52 -0.72
CA THR A 244 -7.45 -10.13 -0.76
C THR A 244 -6.96 -9.68 0.62
N VAL A 245 -5.65 -9.69 0.82
CA VAL A 245 -5.02 -9.26 2.07
C VAL A 245 -3.84 -8.34 1.79
N GLU A 246 -3.57 -7.43 2.70
CA GLU A 246 -2.32 -6.69 2.71
C GLU A 246 -1.47 -7.08 3.92
N VAL A 247 -0.15 -7.05 3.76
CA VAL A 247 0.79 -7.40 4.82
C VAL A 247 1.87 -6.33 5.00
N VAL A 248 2.14 -5.98 6.24
CA VAL A 248 3.31 -5.15 6.60
C VAL A 248 4.53 -6.07 6.60
N ALA A 249 5.20 -6.12 5.45
CA ALA A 249 6.29 -7.07 5.20
C ALA A 249 7.66 -6.57 5.68
N ASP A 250 7.71 -5.88 6.81
CA ASP A 250 8.95 -5.35 7.41
C ASP A 250 9.76 -6.39 8.18
N GLY A 251 9.21 -7.60 8.36
CA GLY A 251 9.79 -8.71 9.11
C GLY A 251 9.61 -8.62 10.64
N ILE A 252 8.89 -7.59 11.10
CA ILE A 252 8.60 -7.32 12.52
C ILE A 252 7.11 -7.46 12.81
N HIS A 253 6.25 -6.74 12.08
CA HIS A 253 4.79 -6.83 12.18
C HIS A 253 4.30 -8.22 11.82
N VAL A 254 4.85 -8.78 10.76
CA VAL A 254 4.58 -10.16 10.34
C VAL A 254 5.92 -10.89 10.19
N PRO A 255 6.19 -11.91 11.02
CA PRO A 255 7.43 -12.68 10.92
C PRO A 255 7.61 -13.32 9.53
N PRO A 256 8.85 -13.45 9.03
CA PRO A 256 9.10 -14.00 7.69
C PRO A 256 8.46 -15.36 7.42
N THR A 257 8.37 -16.23 8.43
CA THR A 257 7.68 -17.54 8.32
C THR A 257 6.19 -17.40 8.09
N ILE A 258 5.56 -16.38 8.69
CA ILE A 258 4.15 -16.08 8.48
C ILE A 258 3.93 -15.42 7.12
N LEU A 259 4.83 -14.52 6.66
CA LEU A 259 4.79 -13.99 5.29
C LEU A 259 4.82 -15.12 4.24
N ARG A 260 5.65 -16.16 4.45
CA ARG A 260 5.64 -17.38 3.60
C ARG A 260 4.31 -18.13 3.67
N LEU A 261 3.69 -18.22 4.85
CA LEU A 261 2.40 -18.88 5.02
C LEU A 261 1.30 -18.12 4.26
N VAL A 262 1.26 -16.79 4.37
CA VAL A 262 0.32 -15.94 3.63
C VAL A 262 0.50 -16.14 2.12
N HIS A 263 1.74 -16.03 1.63
CA HIS A 263 2.06 -16.27 0.21
C HIS A 263 1.62 -17.67 -0.25
N LYS A 264 1.83 -18.70 0.59
CA LYS A 264 1.45 -20.08 0.26
C LYS A 264 -0.06 -20.28 0.14
N ILE A 265 -0.86 -19.61 0.98
CA ILE A 265 -2.31 -19.79 1.04
C ILE A 265 -3.03 -18.82 0.10
N LYS A 266 -2.75 -17.52 0.20
CA LYS A 266 -3.41 -16.49 -0.62
C LYS A 266 -2.77 -16.33 -2.01
N GLY A 267 -1.49 -16.64 -2.14
CA GLY A 267 -0.76 -16.47 -3.40
C GLY A 267 -0.48 -15.01 -3.74
N VAL A 268 0.22 -14.82 -4.86
CA VAL A 268 0.65 -13.50 -5.35
C VAL A 268 -0.53 -12.60 -5.67
N GLU A 269 -1.56 -13.15 -6.30
CA GLU A 269 -2.69 -12.37 -6.84
C GLU A 269 -3.63 -11.81 -5.77
N ARG A 270 -3.51 -12.28 -4.52
CA ARG A 270 -4.39 -11.90 -3.41
C ARG A 270 -3.66 -11.33 -2.22
N THR A 271 -2.34 -11.14 -2.32
CA THR A 271 -1.52 -10.54 -1.27
C THR A 271 -0.86 -9.28 -1.80
N CYS A 272 -1.07 -8.12 -1.17
CA CYS A 272 -0.28 -6.94 -1.44
C CYS A 272 0.63 -6.57 -0.28
N LEU A 273 1.76 -5.93 -0.60
CA LEU A 273 2.71 -5.41 0.37
C LEU A 273 2.36 -3.96 0.67
N ILE A 274 2.35 -3.61 1.95
CA ILE A 274 2.16 -2.25 2.43
C ILE A 274 3.22 -1.89 3.45
N THR A 275 3.53 -0.61 3.54
CA THR A 275 4.47 -0.13 4.56
C THR A 275 3.78 0.12 5.89
N ASP A 276 2.56 0.61 5.89
CA ASP A 276 1.92 1.14 7.10
C ASP A 276 2.85 2.13 7.81
N ALA A 277 3.55 2.94 7.00
CA ALA A 277 4.63 3.80 7.46
C ALA A 277 4.09 5.08 8.09
N LEU A 278 4.71 5.47 9.22
CA LEU A 278 4.42 6.74 9.88
C LEU A 278 5.34 7.88 9.37
N ALA A 279 5.09 9.09 9.86
CA ALA A 279 5.87 10.29 9.54
C ALA A 279 7.39 10.11 9.63
N CYS A 280 7.87 9.30 10.57
CA CYS A 280 9.29 9.02 10.80
C CYS A 280 9.93 8.10 9.73
N ALA A 281 9.15 7.45 8.89
CA ALA A 281 9.69 6.64 7.80
C ALA A 281 10.36 7.52 6.74
N ALA A 282 11.39 6.96 6.07
CA ALA A 282 12.15 7.68 5.06
C ALA A 282 12.66 9.05 5.55
N SER A 283 13.06 9.15 6.81
CA SER A 283 13.47 10.39 7.49
C SER A 283 14.50 10.10 8.55
N ASP A 284 15.32 11.09 8.87
CA ASP A 284 16.21 11.08 10.05
C ASP A 284 15.45 11.46 11.34
N SER A 285 14.18 11.83 11.22
CA SER A 285 13.35 12.19 12.37
C SER A 285 13.09 10.99 13.26
N GLN A 286 13.27 11.18 14.56
CA GLN A 286 12.92 10.20 15.59
C GLN A 286 11.60 10.56 16.29
N VAL A 287 10.79 11.44 15.68
CA VAL A 287 9.52 11.93 16.22
C VAL A 287 8.39 11.42 15.36
N ALA A 288 7.43 10.75 15.98
CA ALA A 288 6.16 10.41 15.36
C ALA A 288 5.17 11.57 15.47
N PHE A 289 4.18 11.62 14.60
CA PHE A 289 3.10 12.63 14.68
C PHE A 289 2.28 12.48 15.98
N ASP A 290 1.93 11.24 16.34
CA ASP A 290 1.26 10.94 17.59
C ASP A 290 2.27 10.86 18.74
N PRO A 291 2.14 11.70 19.79
CA PRO A 291 3.06 11.70 20.92
C PRO A 291 3.04 10.42 21.78
N ARG A 292 2.04 9.55 21.60
CA ARG A 292 2.00 8.23 22.24
C ARG A 292 2.93 7.22 21.58
N VAL A 293 3.44 7.51 20.38
CA VAL A 293 4.30 6.61 19.62
C VAL A 293 5.77 6.92 19.88
N ILE A 294 6.54 5.87 20.13
CA ILE A 294 8.01 5.92 20.22
C ILE A 294 8.62 5.04 19.11
N ILE A 295 9.84 5.40 18.72
CA ILE A 295 10.61 4.64 17.73
C ILE A 295 11.73 3.92 18.47
N GLU A 296 11.75 2.59 18.35
CA GLU A 296 12.73 1.76 19.03
C GLU A 296 12.91 0.43 18.26
N ASP A 297 14.13 -0.09 18.23
CA ASP A 297 14.48 -1.34 17.52
C ASP A 297 14.06 -1.34 16.03
N GLY A 298 14.03 -0.16 15.39
CA GLY A 298 13.67 -0.01 13.98
C GLY A 298 12.18 -0.21 13.67
N VAL A 299 11.31 0.00 14.67
CA VAL A 299 9.85 -0.09 14.56
C VAL A 299 9.19 0.97 15.45
N CYS A 300 7.96 1.36 15.09
CA CYS A 300 7.12 2.22 15.91
C CYS A 300 6.31 1.39 16.92
N LYS A 301 6.20 1.89 18.14
CA LYS A 301 5.49 1.24 19.26
C LYS A 301 4.72 2.28 20.05
N LEU A 302 3.62 1.89 20.67
CA LEU A 302 3.05 2.72 21.75
C LEU A 302 4.02 2.78 22.96
N ALA A 303 4.12 3.93 23.58
CA ALA A 303 5.06 4.17 24.69
C ALA A 303 4.80 3.26 25.90
N ASP A 304 3.56 2.82 26.09
CA ASP A 304 3.16 1.87 27.12
C ASP A 304 3.47 0.40 26.76
N ARG A 305 4.02 0.12 25.58
CA ARG A 305 4.37 -1.21 25.07
C ARG A 305 3.18 -2.14 24.82
N SER A 306 1.98 -1.63 24.74
CA SER A 306 0.76 -2.43 24.52
C SER A 306 0.63 -2.94 23.07
N ALA A 307 1.19 -2.19 22.09
CA ALA A 307 1.11 -2.56 20.68
C ALA A 307 2.25 -1.96 19.85
N LEU A 308 2.50 -2.53 18.67
CA LEU A 308 3.12 -1.84 17.55
C LEU A 308 2.16 -0.78 17.02
N ALA A 309 2.66 0.27 16.42
CA ALA A 309 1.85 1.40 15.95
C ALA A 309 2.42 1.93 14.63
N GLY A 310 2.09 1.26 13.53
CA GLY A 310 2.66 1.54 12.22
C GLY A 310 4.16 1.24 12.13
N SER A 311 4.78 1.54 10.99
CA SER A 311 6.16 1.17 10.72
C SER A 311 7.06 2.36 10.37
N VAL A 312 8.36 2.07 10.24
CA VAL A 312 9.38 2.93 9.62
C VAL A 312 9.82 2.36 8.26
N ALA A 313 9.09 1.38 7.73
CA ALA A 313 9.49 0.67 6.53
C ALA A 313 9.27 1.50 5.26
N THR A 314 10.02 1.13 4.23
CA THR A 314 9.89 1.66 2.87
C THR A 314 9.68 0.49 1.90
N MET A 315 9.12 0.74 0.72
CA MET A 315 8.75 -0.33 -0.23
C MET A 315 9.93 -1.24 -0.59
N ASP A 316 11.11 -0.70 -0.79
CA ASP A 316 12.32 -1.46 -1.07
C ASP A 316 12.73 -2.38 0.10
N ARG A 317 12.52 -1.93 1.36
CA ARG A 317 12.73 -2.77 2.54
C ARG A 317 11.76 -3.96 2.56
N LEU A 318 10.49 -3.74 2.22
CA LEU A 318 9.49 -4.83 2.15
C LEU A 318 9.92 -5.88 1.13
N ILE A 319 10.32 -5.45 -0.07
CA ILE A 319 10.78 -6.36 -1.13
C ILE A 319 12.02 -7.14 -0.66
N ARG A 320 13.01 -6.49 -0.04
CA ARG A 320 14.18 -7.19 0.52
C ARG A 320 13.79 -8.20 1.60
N THR A 321 12.88 -7.86 2.49
CA THR A 321 12.39 -8.79 3.52
C THR A 321 11.72 -10.00 2.89
N MET A 322 10.83 -9.79 1.92
CA MET A 322 10.18 -10.89 1.21
C MET A 322 11.18 -11.82 0.54
N VAL A 323 12.18 -11.26 -0.14
CA VAL A 323 13.16 -12.07 -0.90
C VAL A 323 14.18 -12.73 0.03
N PHE A 324 14.83 -11.98 0.91
CA PHE A 324 15.98 -12.48 1.65
C PHE A 324 15.64 -13.15 2.98
N GLN A 325 14.50 -12.81 3.60
CA GLN A 325 14.10 -13.38 4.88
C GLN A 325 12.94 -14.35 4.74
N ALA A 326 11.90 -14.00 3.97
CA ALA A 326 10.78 -14.89 3.72
C ALA A 326 11.02 -15.87 2.57
N GLU A 327 12.16 -15.76 1.83
CA GLU A 327 12.55 -16.63 0.72
C GLU A 327 11.50 -16.71 -0.40
N ILE A 328 10.80 -15.61 -0.65
CA ILE A 328 9.83 -15.47 -1.73
C ILE A 328 10.55 -15.07 -3.02
N PRO A 329 10.21 -15.66 -4.18
CA PRO A 329 10.80 -15.25 -5.45
C PRO A 329 10.67 -13.75 -5.69
N LEU A 330 11.72 -13.09 -6.19
CA LEU A 330 11.73 -11.65 -6.47
C LEU A 330 10.54 -11.23 -7.36
N GLN A 331 10.22 -12.03 -8.38
CA GLN A 331 9.09 -11.77 -9.25
C GLN A 331 7.77 -11.66 -8.47
N ASP A 332 7.56 -12.55 -7.51
CA ASP A 332 6.36 -12.59 -6.69
C ASP A 332 6.31 -11.37 -5.75
N ALA A 333 7.44 -11.04 -5.10
CA ALA A 333 7.54 -9.85 -4.24
C ALA A 333 7.23 -8.55 -5.01
N ILE A 334 7.76 -8.40 -6.24
CA ILE A 334 7.47 -7.26 -7.10
C ILE A 334 6.00 -7.25 -7.51
N ARG A 335 5.41 -8.38 -7.88
CA ARG A 335 3.98 -8.43 -8.24
C ARG A 335 3.09 -8.06 -7.06
N MET A 336 3.42 -8.54 -5.87
CA MET A 336 2.69 -8.18 -4.64
C MET A 336 2.86 -6.71 -4.25
N SER A 337 3.92 -6.03 -4.69
CA SER A 337 4.13 -4.59 -4.44
C SER A 337 3.56 -3.68 -5.53
N ALA A 338 3.24 -4.19 -6.71
CA ALA A 338 2.83 -3.36 -7.86
C ALA A 338 1.56 -3.88 -8.55
N GLU A 339 1.60 -5.09 -9.12
CA GLU A 339 0.51 -5.65 -9.92
C GLU A 339 -0.75 -5.92 -9.08
N THR A 340 -0.57 -6.58 -7.95
CA THR A 340 -1.69 -6.97 -7.07
C THR A 340 -2.40 -5.76 -6.48
N PRO A 341 -1.71 -4.76 -5.87
CA PRO A 341 -2.41 -3.56 -5.41
C PRO A 341 -3.03 -2.76 -6.55
N ALA A 342 -2.46 -2.75 -7.76
CA ALA A 342 -3.10 -2.11 -8.91
C ALA A 342 -4.43 -2.77 -9.28
N LYS A 343 -4.51 -4.10 -9.22
CA LYS A 343 -5.75 -4.86 -9.48
C LYS A 343 -6.78 -4.64 -8.37
N ILE A 344 -6.36 -4.68 -7.11
CA ILE A 344 -7.23 -4.43 -5.95
C ILE A 344 -7.87 -3.04 -6.01
N MET A 345 -7.07 -2.03 -6.36
CA MET A 345 -7.52 -0.63 -6.42
C MET A 345 -8.12 -0.23 -7.78
N GLY A 346 -8.25 -1.17 -8.74
CA GLY A 346 -8.88 -0.93 -10.02
C GLY A 346 -8.12 0.01 -10.97
N ILE A 347 -6.78 0.07 -10.85
CA ILE A 347 -5.92 0.94 -11.70
C ILE A 347 -4.93 0.14 -12.57
N TYR A 348 -5.14 -1.17 -12.72
CA TYR A 348 -4.21 -2.04 -13.43
C TYR A 348 -4.14 -1.76 -14.94
N ASP A 349 -5.17 -1.18 -15.52
CA ASP A 349 -5.18 -0.70 -16.91
C ASP A 349 -4.14 0.39 -17.17
N ARG A 350 -3.73 1.11 -16.13
CA ARG A 350 -2.81 2.24 -16.20
C ARG A 350 -1.45 1.97 -15.55
N LYS A 351 -1.40 1.25 -14.41
CA LYS A 351 -0.22 1.07 -13.56
C LYS A 351 0.01 -0.40 -13.17
N GLY A 352 1.09 -0.70 -12.43
CA GLY A 352 1.33 -2.00 -11.79
C GLY A 352 2.06 -3.03 -12.65
N SER A 353 2.35 -2.75 -13.92
CA SER A 353 3.18 -3.60 -14.78
C SER A 353 3.88 -2.79 -15.86
N LEU A 354 4.99 -3.32 -16.37
CA LEU A 354 5.67 -2.74 -17.52
C LEU A 354 5.03 -3.29 -18.81
N GLU A 355 4.14 -2.50 -19.39
CA GLU A 355 3.42 -2.82 -20.63
C GLU A 355 3.22 -1.57 -21.47
N LYS A 356 3.18 -1.76 -22.78
CA LYS A 356 2.90 -0.69 -23.73
C LYS A 356 1.58 0.03 -23.42
N GLY A 357 1.63 1.35 -23.37
CA GLY A 357 0.50 2.24 -23.10
C GLY A 357 0.31 2.60 -21.62
N LYS A 358 0.89 1.84 -20.69
CA LYS A 358 0.85 2.15 -19.27
C LYS A 358 1.79 3.30 -18.89
N ASP A 359 1.58 3.86 -17.73
CA ASP A 359 2.48 4.87 -17.16
C ASP A 359 3.90 4.29 -17.03
N ALA A 360 4.89 5.08 -17.36
CA ALA A 360 6.28 4.69 -17.22
C ALA A 360 6.73 4.87 -15.76
N ASP A 361 6.17 4.03 -14.89
CA ASP A 361 6.51 3.89 -13.49
C ASP A 361 7.51 2.74 -13.36
N ILE A 362 8.77 3.09 -13.22
CA ILE A 362 9.87 2.13 -13.35
C ILE A 362 10.81 2.26 -12.16
N VAL A 363 11.16 1.13 -11.55
CA VAL A 363 12.21 1.07 -10.54
C VAL A 363 13.33 0.17 -11.03
N MET A 364 14.55 0.63 -10.84
CA MET A 364 15.76 -0.16 -11.09
C MET A 364 16.37 -0.58 -9.77
N TYR A 365 16.53 -1.90 -9.60
CA TYR A 365 17.22 -2.47 -8.44
C TYR A 365 18.56 -3.09 -8.85
N SER A 366 19.57 -2.89 -8.00
CA SER A 366 20.82 -3.65 -8.08
C SER A 366 20.57 -5.15 -7.82
N LYS A 367 21.60 -5.98 -7.97
CA LYS A 367 21.52 -7.41 -7.58
C LYS A 367 21.29 -7.60 -6.07
N GLY A 368 21.69 -6.64 -5.25
CA GLY A 368 21.42 -6.60 -3.80
C GLY A 368 20.05 -6.02 -3.43
N LEU A 369 19.22 -5.70 -4.42
CA LEU A 369 17.91 -5.05 -4.25
C LEU A 369 18.01 -3.66 -3.61
N GLU A 370 19.07 -2.93 -3.89
CA GLU A 370 19.19 -1.51 -3.61
C GLU A 370 18.66 -0.72 -4.80
N ILE A 371 18.02 0.42 -4.55
CA ILE A 371 17.51 1.28 -5.62
C ILE A 371 18.66 1.96 -6.35
N ASN A 372 18.71 1.77 -7.65
CA ASN A 372 19.63 2.44 -8.57
C ASN A 372 18.99 3.65 -9.26
N ALA A 373 17.69 3.60 -9.55
CA ALA A 373 16.92 4.72 -10.09
C ALA A 373 15.42 4.46 -10.01
N VAL A 374 14.63 5.54 -9.97
CA VAL A 374 13.16 5.50 -9.97
C VAL A 374 12.64 6.49 -11.02
N TRP A 375 11.70 6.06 -11.84
CA TRP A 375 10.90 6.93 -12.71
C TRP A 375 9.44 6.86 -12.28
N SER A 376 8.82 8.02 -12.21
CA SER A 376 7.38 8.15 -12.04
C SER A 376 6.82 8.85 -13.26
N MET A 377 5.89 8.21 -13.96
CA MET A 377 5.30 8.70 -15.21
C MET A 377 6.37 9.26 -16.17
N GLY A 378 7.43 8.47 -16.36
CA GLY A 378 8.53 8.76 -17.28
C GLY A 378 9.51 9.84 -16.85
N LYS A 379 9.35 10.41 -15.66
CA LYS A 379 10.27 11.38 -15.07
C LYS A 379 11.16 10.72 -14.04
N LEU A 380 12.46 10.91 -14.17
CA LEU A 380 13.42 10.43 -13.18
C LEU A 380 13.19 11.17 -11.84
N VAL A 381 13.01 10.42 -10.77
CA VAL A 381 12.86 10.97 -9.42
C VAL A 381 14.23 11.48 -8.97
N GLU A 382 14.28 12.78 -8.62
CA GLU A 382 15.52 13.45 -8.23
C GLU A 382 16.20 12.75 -7.05
N GLY A 383 17.52 12.61 -7.13
CA GLY A 383 18.33 11.96 -6.07
C GLY A 383 18.36 10.44 -6.11
N THR A 384 17.56 9.77 -6.95
CA THR A 384 17.54 8.29 -6.99
C THR A 384 18.58 7.68 -7.93
N CYS A 385 19.06 8.44 -8.94
CA CYS A 385 20.00 7.90 -9.92
C CYS A 385 21.40 7.68 -9.31
N LYS A 386 21.84 6.42 -9.29
CA LYS A 386 23.15 5.96 -8.78
C LYS A 386 23.97 5.21 -9.84
N LEU A 387 23.54 5.22 -11.12
CA LEU A 387 24.15 4.47 -12.23
C LEU A 387 25.20 5.27 -13.02
#